data_3bf3d645f9b94873c41a92491653959d
#
_entry.id   3bf3d645f9b94873c41a92491653959d
#
_cell.length_a   1.000
_cell.length_b   1.000
_cell.length_c   1.000
_cell.angle_alpha   90.00
_cell.angle_beta   90.00
_cell.angle_gamma   90.00
#
_symmetry.space_group_name_H-M   'P 1'
#
loop_
_entity.id
_entity.type
_entity.pdbx_description
1 polymer ?
#
loop_
_entity_poly.entity_id
_entity_poly.type
_entity_poly.pdbx_seq_one_letter_code
_entity_poly.pdbx_strand_id
1 'polypeptide(L)'
;EHDEDPRRRQRAGQQEIAKVARILQDIGGDIPAEIDWIIRVDGHTDNIPIVGNTDFADNWELSQARALSVVRYMINVLGIEPERLSANGFGEYQPVNPANTPQARAQNRRIELKFTER
;
A
#
# COMPACT_ATOMS: atom_id res chain seq x y z
N GLU A 1 -9.99 -14.44 19.87
CA GLU A 1 -10.96 -13.36 19.70
C GLU A 1 -10.70 -12.60 18.42
N HIS A 2 -11.71 -12.47 17.58
CA HIS A 2 -11.57 -11.79 16.30
C HIS A 2 -12.14 -10.39 16.39
N ASP A 3 -11.40 -9.43 15.87
CA ASP A 3 -11.90 -8.08 15.71
C ASP A 3 -12.64 -8.02 14.36
N GLU A 4 -13.95 -8.05 14.43
CA GLU A 4 -14.78 -8.07 13.23
C GLU A 4 -15.18 -6.69 12.75
N ASP A 5 -14.83 -5.63 13.48
CA ASP A 5 -15.20 -4.28 13.10
C ASP A 5 -14.25 -3.77 12.00
N PRO A 6 -14.76 -3.56 10.77
CA PRO A 6 -13.91 -3.05 9.68
C PRO A 6 -13.24 -1.73 10.01
N ARG A 7 -13.90 -0.87 10.81
CA ARG A 7 -13.33 0.43 11.17
C ARG A 7 -12.10 0.27 12.05
N ARG A 8 -12.10 -0.71 12.95
CA ARG A 8 -10.92 -0.99 13.78
C ARG A 8 -9.77 -1.50 12.95
N ARG A 9 -10.05 -2.41 12.01
CA ARG A 9 -9.00 -2.92 11.11
C ARG A 9 -8.43 -1.82 10.25
N GLN A 10 -9.28 -0.91 9.76
CA GLN A 10 -8.82 0.21 8.95
C GLN A 10 -7.92 1.13 9.78
N ARG A 11 -8.31 1.44 11.02
CA ARG A 11 -7.49 2.30 11.89
C ARG A 11 -6.15 1.65 12.21
N ALA A 12 -6.14 0.33 12.48
CA ALA A 12 -4.90 -0.39 12.75
C ALA A 12 -3.98 -0.36 11.55
N GLY A 13 -4.52 -0.57 10.34
CA GLY A 13 -3.75 -0.48 9.10
C GLY A 13 -3.20 0.92 8.87
N GLN A 14 -4.01 1.95 9.13
CA GLN A 14 -3.54 3.33 8.99
C GLN A 14 -2.45 3.66 10.00
N GLN A 15 -2.53 3.14 11.22
CA GLN A 15 -1.49 3.35 12.23
C GLN A 15 -0.18 2.71 11.82
N GLU A 16 -0.22 1.52 11.23
CA GLU A 16 0.98 0.86 10.73
C GLU A 16 1.61 1.66 9.59
N ILE A 17 0.79 2.14 8.66
CA ILE A 17 1.26 2.97 7.56
C ILE A 17 1.89 4.25 8.10
N ALA A 18 1.27 4.88 9.10
CA ALA A 18 1.79 6.11 9.69
C ALA A 18 3.15 5.90 10.32
N LYS A 19 3.36 4.78 11.02
CA LYS A 19 4.66 4.47 11.62
C LYS A 19 5.74 4.32 10.57
N VAL A 20 5.48 3.52 9.54
CA VAL A 20 6.46 3.28 8.49
C VAL A 20 6.73 4.55 7.70
N ALA A 21 5.69 5.31 7.38
CA ALA A 21 5.84 6.56 6.65
C ALA A 21 6.71 7.57 7.43
N ARG A 22 6.52 7.64 8.74
CA ARG A 22 7.31 8.54 9.58
C ARG A 22 8.78 8.16 9.58
N ILE A 23 9.07 6.85 9.67
CA ILE A 23 10.44 6.35 9.61
C ILE A 23 11.07 6.74 8.28
N LEU A 24 10.36 6.53 7.18
CA LEU A 24 10.86 6.85 5.86
C LEU A 24 11.06 8.35 5.65
N GLN A 25 10.17 9.17 6.21
CA GLN A 25 10.35 10.63 6.18
C GLN A 25 11.59 11.06 6.94
N ASP A 26 11.85 10.45 8.09
CA ASP A 26 13.04 10.77 8.88
C ASP A 26 14.31 10.40 8.11
N ILE A 27 14.31 9.23 7.45
CA ILE A 27 15.42 8.83 6.59
C ILE A 27 15.60 9.85 5.46
N GLY A 28 14.50 10.29 4.85
CA GLY A 28 14.53 11.26 3.76
C GLY A 28 15.15 12.59 4.18
N GLY A 29 14.89 13.01 5.42
CA GLY A 29 15.47 14.24 5.96
C GLY A 29 16.97 14.19 6.09
N ASP A 30 17.56 13.01 6.17
CA ASP A 30 19.00 12.82 6.28
C ASP A 30 19.69 12.65 4.92
N ILE A 31 18.93 12.58 3.83
CA ILE A 31 19.47 12.39 2.50
C ILE A 31 19.87 13.75 1.92
N PRO A 32 21.05 13.83 1.26
CA PRO A 32 21.46 15.09 0.62
C PRO A 32 20.40 15.60 -0.37
N ALA A 33 20.24 16.90 -0.45
CA ALA A 33 19.19 17.53 -1.24
C ALA A 33 19.32 17.22 -2.74
N GLU A 34 20.52 16.90 -3.22
CA GLU A 34 20.73 16.56 -4.63
C GLU A 34 20.20 15.18 -5.00
N ILE A 35 19.88 14.34 -4.02
CA ILE A 35 19.30 13.01 -4.27
C ILE A 35 17.79 13.14 -4.24
N ASP A 36 17.14 12.82 -5.35
CA ASP A 36 15.69 12.93 -5.50
C ASP A 36 15.06 11.59 -5.10
N TRP A 37 14.45 11.55 -3.92
CA TRP A 37 13.88 10.32 -3.37
C TRP A 37 12.37 10.38 -3.34
N ILE A 38 11.76 9.19 -3.40
CA ILE A 38 10.31 9.05 -3.22
C ILE A 38 10.01 7.85 -2.31
N ILE A 39 8.82 7.86 -1.75
CA ILE A 39 8.21 6.70 -1.10
C ILE A 39 7.24 6.11 -2.10
N ARG A 40 7.50 4.88 -2.51
CA ARG A 40 6.64 4.14 -3.44
C ARG A 40 5.66 3.32 -2.65
N VAL A 41 4.37 3.48 -2.95
CA VAL A 41 3.30 2.72 -2.31
C VAL A 41 2.85 1.65 -3.30
N ASP A 42 3.13 0.39 -2.97
CA ASP A 42 2.86 -0.75 -3.84
C ASP A 42 1.66 -1.53 -3.33
N GLY A 43 0.61 -1.61 -4.14
CA GLY A 43 -0.58 -2.38 -3.82
C GLY A 43 -0.53 -3.77 -4.44
N HIS A 44 -0.95 -4.76 -3.68
CA HIS A 44 -0.97 -6.17 -4.11
C HIS A 44 -2.30 -6.81 -3.73
N THR A 45 -2.74 -7.75 -4.57
CA THR A 45 -3.96 -8.51 -4.32
C THR A 45 -3.63 -9.99 -4.20
N ASP A 46 -4.62 -10.77 -3.78
CA ASP A 46 -4.55 -12.22 -3.92
C ASP A 46 -4.91 -12.63 -5.35
N ASN A 47 -4.98 -13.93 -5.60
CA ASN A 47 -5.22 -14.47 -6.93
C ASN A 47 -6.68 -14.75 -7.24
N ILE A 48 -7.61 -14.31 -6.39
CA ILE A 48 -9.02 -14.50 -6.67
C ILE A 48 -9.48 -13.44 -7.66
N PRO A 49 -10.04 -13.85 -8.82
CA PRO A 49 -10.50 -12.88 -9.81
C PRO A 49 -11.65 -12.03 -9.29
N ILE A 50 -11.69 -10.79 -9.72
CA ILE A 50 -12.83 -9.92 -9.45
C ILE A 50 -13.94 -10.27 -10.43
N VAL A 51 -15.09 -10.66 -9.89
CA VAL A 51 -16.25 -11.08 -10.69
C VAL A 51 -17.47 -10.32 -10.22
N GLY A 52 -18.21 -9.75 -11.19
CA GLY A 52 -19.46 -9.06 -10.87
C GLY A 52 -19.29 -7.73 -10.15
N ASN A 53 -18.09 -7.21 -10.07
CA ASN A 53 -17.82 -5.93 -9.46
C ASN A 53 -17.80 -4.85 -10.55
N THR A 54 -18.55 -3.77 -10.35
CA THR A 54 -18.60 -2.67 -11.30
C THR A 54 -17.55 -1.61 -11.03
N ASP A 55 -16.88 -1.65 -9.87
CA ASP A 55 -15.89 -0.63 -9.50
C ASP A 55 -14.53 -0.90 -10.10
N PHE A 56 -14.15 -2.19 -10.24
CA PHE A 56 -12.84 -2.58 -10.73
C PHE A 56 -12.98 -3.68 -11.77
N ALA A 57 -12.28 -3.53 -12.87
CA ALA A 57 -12.30 -4.52 -13.95
C ALA A 57 -11.48 -5.77 -13.57
N ASP A 58 -10.41 -5.61 -12.81
CA ASP A 58 -9.49 -6.69 -12.50
C ASP A 58 -8.64 -6.32 -11.27
N ASN A 59 -7.73 -7.22 -10.92
CA ASN A 59 -6.84 -7.02 -9.78
C ASN A 59 -5.79 -5.93 -10.03
N TRP A 60 -5.46 -5.65 -11.28
CA TRP A 60 -4.62 -4.49 -11.61
C TRP A 60 -5.26 -3.20 -11.11
N GLU A 61 -6.53 -2.99 -11.47
CA GLU A 61 -7.24 -1.78 -11.06
C GLU A 61 -7.44 -1.73 -9.56
N LEU A 62 -7.78 -2.86 -8.94
CA LEU A 62 -7.99 -2.91 -7.50
C LEU A 62 -6.72 -2.55 -6.74
N SER A 63 -5.58 -3.15 -7.13
CA SER A 63 -4.32 -2.88 -6.45
C SER A 63 -3.88 -1.43 -6.61
N GLN A 64 -4.09 -0.87 -7.80
CA GLN A 64 -3.78 0.55 -8.05
C GLN A 64 -4.66 1.46 -7.20
N ALA A 65 -5.96 1.16 -7.09
CA ALA A 65 -6.88 1.96 -6.30
C ALA A 65 -6.52 1.92 -4.82
N ARG A 66 -6.11 0.75 -4.33
CA ARG A 66 -5.69 0.62 -2.93
C ARG A 66 -4.43 1.42 -2.65
N ALA A 67 -3.44 1.33 -3.54
CA ALA A 67 -2.21 2.11 -3.39
C ALA A 67 -2.51 3.61 -3.42
N LEU A 68 -3.37 4.04 -4.33
CA LEU A 68 -3.75 5.45 -4.44
C LEU A 68 -4.48 5.93 -3.18
N SER A 69 -5.34 5.10 -2.60
CA SER A 69 -6.02 5.43 -1.35
C SER A 69 -5.03 5.67 -0.22
N VAL A 70 -3.98 4.86 -0.14
CA VAL A 70 -2.91 5.03 0.85
C VAL A 70 -2.14 6.32 0.60
N VAL A 71 -1.80 6.61 -0.66
CA VAL A 71 -1.12 7.86 -1.02
C VAL A 71 -1.95 9.07 -0.57
N ARG A 72 -3.25 9.05 -0.83
CA ARG A 72 -4.12 10.16 -0.41
C ARG A 72 -4.17 10.31 1.10
N TYR A 73 -4.19 9.21 1.83
CA TYR A 73 -4.11 9.25 3.29
C TYR A 73 -2.79 9.89 3.74
N MET A 74 -1.69 9.50 3.11
CA MET A 74 -0.37 10.04 3.47
C MET A 74 -0.29 11.55 3.21
N ILE A 75 -0.92 12.02 2.14
CA ILE A 75 -0.94 13.45 1.85
C ILE A 75 -1.89 14.18 2.80
N ASN A 76 -3.13 13.70 2.90
CA ASN A 76 -4.20 14.48 3.56
C ASN A 76 -4.14 14.40 5.07
N VAL A 77 -3.66 13.29 5.62
CA VAL A 77 -3.63 13.06 7.07
C VAL A 77 -2.22 13.19 7.62
N LEU A 78 -1.23 12.61 6.94
CA LEU A 78 0.15 12.61 7.44
C LEU A 78 0.96 13.82 6.96
N GLY A 79 0.46 14.58 6.00
CA GLY A 79 1.10 15.80 5.54
C GLY A 79 2.35 15.58 4.69
N ILE A 80 2.46 14.41 4.06
CA ILE A 80 3.61 14.13 3.20
C ILE A 80 3.44 14.86 1.88
N GLU A 81 4.52 15.43 1.37
CA GLU A 81 4.49 16.17 0.12
C GLU A 81 4.18 15.25 -1.06
N PRO A 82 3.22 15.62 -1.92
CA PRO A 82 2.81 14.74 -3.04
C PRO A 82 3.97 14.35 -3.97
N GLU A 83 4.94 15.23 -4.15
CA GLU A 83 6.07 14.94 -5.03
C GLU A 83 7.00 13.85 -4.49
N ARG A 84 6.83 13.46 -3.22
CA ARG A 84 7.59 12.38 -2.59
C ARG A 84 6.88 11.03 -2.66
N LEU A 85 5.76 10.93 -3.37
CA LEU A 85 4.93 9.73 -3.34
C LEU A 85 4.62 9.23 -4.74
N SER A 86 4.52 7.90 -4.87
CA SER A 86 3.96 7.28 -6.07
C SER A 86 3.05 6.12 -5.65
N ALA A 87 2.02 5.87 -6.46
CA ALA A 87 1.09 4.77 -6.25
C ALA A 87 1.26 3.78 -7.38
N ASN A 88 1.47 2.50 -7.04
CA ASN A 88 1.74 1.45 -8.01
C ASN A 88 0.88 0.22 -7.70
N GLY A 89 0.22 -0.31 -8.72
CA GLY A 89 -0.57 -1.53 -8.58
C GLY A 89 0.12 -2.68 -9.28
N PHE A 90 0.38 -3.75 -8.55
CA PHE A 90 1.03 -4.95 -9.08
C PHE A 90 0.05 -6.10 -9.33
N GLY A 91 -1.23 -5.92 -8.96
CA GLY A 91 -2.21 -6.99 -9.11
C GLY A 91 -1.87 -8.19 -8.25
N GLU A 92 -2.14 -9.37 -8.78
CA GLU A 92 -1.89 -10.63 -8.10
C GLU A 92 -0.52 -11.24 -8.40
N TYR A 93 0.29 -10.56 -9.21
CA TYR A 93 1.42 -11.19 -9.90
C TYR A 93 2.73 -11.14 -9.14
N GLN A 94 2.73 -10.60 -7.93
CA GLN A 94 3.90 -10.53 -7.06
C GLN A 94 3.59 -11.12 -5.68
N PRO A 95 3.18 -12.41 -5.61
CA PRO A 95 2.80 -12.98 -4.32
C PRO A 95 4.02 -13.17 -3.41
N VAL A 96 3.83 -12.93 -2.11
CA VAL A 96 4.84 -13.27 -1.10
C VAL A 96 4.72 -14.74 -0.68
N ASN A 97 3.52 -15.32 -0.88
CA ASN A 97 3.28 -16.74 -0.60
C ASN A 97 2.53 -17.34 -1.79
N PRO A 98 3.19 -18.22 -2.58
CA PRO A 98 2.58 -18.75 -3.79
C PRO A 98 1.54 -19.84 -3.55
N ALA A 99 1.35 -20.30 -2.30
CA ALA A 99 0.38 -21.33 -2.01
C ALA A 99 -1.04 -20.84 -2.29
N ASN A 100 -1.92 -21.76 -2.64
CA ASN A 100 -3.32 -21.44 -2.92
C ASN A 100 -4.17 -21.78 -1.71
N THR A 101 -3.94 -21.08 -0.61
CA THR A 101 -4.64 -21.27 0.65
C THR A 101 -5.18 -19.94 1.14
N PRO A 102 -6.21 -19.94 2.01
CA PRO A 102 -6.70 -18.69 2.60
C PRO A 102 -5.62 -17.91 3.34
N GLN A 103 -4.70 -18.61 4.01
CA GLN A 103 -3.61 -17.94 4.73
C GLN A 103 -2.65 -17.23 3.76
N ALA A 104 -2.29 -17.91 2.68
CA ALA A 104 -1.42 -17.32 1.66
C ALA A 104 -2.09 -16.11 1.00
N ARG A 105 -3.38 -16.22 0.68
CA ARG A 105 -4.12 -15.11 0.08
C ARG A 105 -4.17 -13.91 1.00
N ALA A 106 -4.34 -14.12 2.31
CA ALA A 106 -4.34 -13.03 3.27
C ALA A 106 -2.98 -12.32 3.31
N GLN A 107 -1.88 -13.06 3.19
CA GLN A 107 -0.54 -12.48 3.15
C GLN A 107 -0.30 -11.69 1.85
N ASN A 108 -0.89 -12.14 0.75
CA ASN A 108 -0.71 -11.50 -0.55
C ASN A 108 -1.49 -10.19 -0.69
N ARG A 109 -2.61 -10.05 0.05
CA ARG A 109 -3.39 -8.80 0.09
C ARG A 109 -2.67 -7.81 0.99
N ARG A 110 -1.81 -6.99 0.40
CA ARG A 110 -0.95 -6.12 1.22
C ARG A 110 -0.62 -4.83 0.50
N ILE A 111 -0.17 -3.87 1.31
CA ILE A 111 0.47 -2.64 0.84
C ILE A 111 1.93 -2.70 1.31
N GLU A 112 2.85 -2.39 0.42
CA GLU A 112 4.26 -2.26 0.76
C GLU A 112 4.68 -0.81 0.53
N LEU A 113 5.45 -0.26 1.46
CA LEU A 113 6.04 1.06 1.30
C LEU A 113 7.54 0.88 1.05
N LYS A 114 8.04 1.46 -0.03
CA LYS A 114 9.43 1.32 -0.43
C LYS A 114 10.05 2.68 -0.64
N PHE A 115 11.20 2.88 -0.03
CA PHE A 115 11.99 4.09 -0.22
C PHE A 115 12.90 3.86 -1.42
N THR A 116 12.87 4.78 -2.37
CA THR A 116 13.68 4.62 -3.57
C THR A 116 14.09 5.98 -4.12
N GLU A 117 15.10 5.99 -4.96
CA GLU A 117 15.50 7.16 -5.72
C GLU A 117 14.59 7.27 -6.94
N ARG A 118 14.19 8.48 -7.24
CA ARG A 118 13.35 8.71 -8.41
C ARG A 118 14.14 8.49 -9.69
#